data_59de3921448d098e342f5642de3db9ba
#
_entry.id   59de3921448d098e342f5642de3db9ba
#
_cell.length_a   1.000
_cell.length_b   1.000
_cell.length_c   1.000
_cell.angle_alpha   90.00
_cell.angle_beta   90.00
_cell.angle_gamma   90.00
#
_symmetry.space_group_name_H-M   'P 1'
#
loop_
_entity.id
_entity.type
_entity.pdbx_description
1 polymer ?
#
loop_
_entity_poly.entity_id
_entity_poly.type
_entity_poly.pdbx_seq_one_letter_code
_entity_poly.pdbx_strand_id
1 'polypeptide(L)'
;LLIAYPLVRHLLPVLMTVPAMVPMLAPTGRTVDMVVLDGADGLPLAELAPIIARGHQLVVIDDLTAASQDGATRALAGVLPTLRVEPGPRRLNDQVALLLARYGYEHAGIPVPWTAANAPVSARWVEATGMPAPGAHAIESTGTEVHAVIDAVIEHAVESPERSLAVVA
;
A
#
# COMPACT_ATOMS: atom_id res chain seq x y z
N LEU A 1 -10.39 -2.32 24.46
CA LEU A 1 -10.14 -1.00 25.08
C LEU A 1 -11.45 -0.24 25.26
N LEU A 2 -12.18 0.06 24.18
CA LEU A 2 -13.45 0.81 24.24
C LEU A 2 -14.57 0.06 24.98
N ILE A 3 -14.52 -1.28 24.98
CA ILE A 3 -15.45 -2.13 25.73
C ILE A 3 -15.21 -1.96 27.25
N ALA A 4 -13.95 -2.00 27.68
CA ALA A 4 -13.60 -1.93 29.10
C ALA A 4 -13.64 -0.49 29.67
N TYR A 5 -13.41 0.50 28.81
CA TYR A 5 -13.30 1.91 29.21
C TYR A 5 -14.12 2.83 28.27
N PRO A 6 -15.44 2.88 28.44
CA PRO A 6 -16.33 3.64 27.54
C PRO A 6 -16.01 5.14 27.45
N LEU A 7 -15.44 5.72 28.50
CA LEU A 7 -15.05 7.14 28.53
C LEU A 7 -13.89 7.44 27.57
N VAL A 8 -13.07 6.46 27.20
CA VAL A 8 -11.94 6.65 26.29
C VAL A 8 -12.41 7.17 24.92
N ARG A 9 -13.56 6.75 24.44
CA ARG A 9 -14.10 7.21 23.15
C ARG A 9 -14.45 8.70 23.13
N HIS A 10 -14.74 9.30 24.30
CA HIS A 10 -14.98 10.75 24.41
C HIS A 10 -13.67 11.54 24.39
N LEU A 11 -12.59 10.94 24.89
CA LEU A 11 -11.26 11.56 24.90
C LEU A 11 -10.53 11.32 23.57
N LEU A 12 -10.77 10.18 22.92
CA LEU A 12 -10.16 9.77 21.67
C LEU A 12 -11.27 9.51 20.64
N PRO A 13 -11.77 10.56 19.96
CA PRO A 13 -12.89 10.43 19.03
C PRO A 13 -12.54 9.67 17.74
N VAL A 14 -11.24 9.51 17.46
CA VAL A 14 -10.75 8.76 16.30
C VAL A 14 -9.92 7.58 16.75
N LEU A 15 -10.26 6.40 16.24
CA LEU A 15 -9.52 5.17 16.43
C LEU A 15 -8.98 4.68 15.09
N MET A 16 -7.65 4.66 14.93
CA MET A 16 -6.98 4.05 13.78
C MET A 16 -6.48 2.66 14.18
N THR A 17 -6.82 1.67 13.38
CA THR A 17 -6.41 0.29 13.64
C THR A 17 -6.53 -0.57 12.39
N VAL A 18 -5.89 -1.72 12.41
CA VAL A 18 -6.04 -2.71 11.33
C VAL A 18 -7.34 -3.50 11.50
N PRO A 19 -7.96 -3.98 10.41
CA PRO A 19 -9.23 -4.70 10.44
C PRO A 19 -9.31 -5.83 11.47
N ALA A 20 -8.27 -6.65 11.58
CA ALA A 20 -8.22 -7.79 12.50
C ALA A 20 -8.33 -7.42 13.99
N MET A 21 -7.97 -6.19 14.35
CA MET A 21 -8.01 -5.72 15.74
C MET A 21 -9.35 -5.09 16.13
N VAL A 22 -10.19 -4.73 15.17
CA VAL A 22 -11.47 -4.06 15.43
C VAL A 22 -12.38 -4.85 16.37
N PRO A 23 -12.57 -6.19 16.22
CA PRO A 23 -13.40 -6.96 17.14
C PRO A 23 -12.92 -6.95 18.60
N MET A 24 -11.61 -6.77 18.81
CA MET A 24 -11.02 -6.71 20.15
C MET A 24 -11.14 -5.32 20.79
N LEU A 25 -11.19 -4.28 19.98
CA LEU A 25 -11.17 -2.90 20.44
C LEU A 25 -12.56 -2.31 20.58
N ALA A 26 -13.47 -2.63 19.67
CA ALA A 26 -14.82 -2.07 19.61
C ALA A 26 -15.89 -3.15 19.83
N PRO A 27 -16.94 -2.85 20.61
CA PRO A 27 -18.04 -3.77 20.82
C PRO A 27 -18.81 -4.06 19.52
N THR A 28 -19.60 -5.11 19.52
CA THR A 28 -20.51 -5.43 18.42
C THR A 28 -21.65 -4.40 18.34
N GLY A 29 -22.13 -4.13 17.13
CA GLY A 29 -23.20 -3.16 16.86
C GLY A 29 -22.66 -1.79 16.48
N ARG A 30 -23.56 -0.86 16.20
CA ARG A 30 -23.23 0.51 15.76
C ARG A 30 -22.69 1.32 16.92
N THR A 31 -21.41 1.52 16.96
CA THR A 31 -20.69 2.12 18.08
C THR A 31 -19.91 3.37 17.71
N VAL A 32 -19.79 3.64 16.40
CA VAL A 32 -19.12 4.83 15.86
C VAL A 32 -20.01 5.51 14.82
N ASP A 33 -19.87 6.81 14.66
CA ASP A 33 -20.65 7.57 13.67
C ASP A 33 -20.21 7.23 12.27
N MET A 34 -18.90 7.08 12.05
CA MET A 34 -18.33 6.84 10.73
C MET A 34 -17.23 5.78 10.80
N VAL A 35 -17.25 4.89 9.82
CA VAL A 35 -16.13 3.99 9.48
C VAL A 35 -15.47 4.51 8.22
N VAL A 36 -14.16 4.68 8.27
CA VAL A 36 -13.34 5.00 7.10
C VAL A 36 -12.45 3.80 6.81
N LEU A 37 -12.58 3.25 5.62
CA LEU A 37 -11.71 2.20 5.10
C LEU A 37 -10.70 2.84 4.15
N ASP A 38 -9.44 2.67 4.42
CA ASP A 38 -8.33 3.15 3.58
C ASP A 38 -7.59 1.95 3.02
N GLY A 39 -7.56 1.82 1.69
CA GLY A 39 -6.94 0.69 1.00
C GLY A 39 -7.65 -0.65 1.24
N ALA A 40 -8.96 -0.72 1.02
CA ALA A 40 -9.78 -1.90 1.34
C ALA A 40 -9.63 -3.06 0.35
N ASP A 41 -8.99 -2.85 -0.82
CA ASP A 41 -8.97 -3.82 -1.91
C ASP A 41 -8.20 -5.11 -1.57
N GLY A 42 -7.25 -5.04 -0.66
CA GLY A 42 -6.48 -6.21 -0.21
C GLY A 42 -7.25 -7.22 0.65
N LEU A 43 -8.53 -6.93 1.01
CA LEU A 43 -9.32 -7.76 1.91
C LEU A 43 -10.66 -8.16 1.26
N PRO A 44 -11.13 -9.38 1.51
CA PRO A 44 -12.46 -9.80 1.08
C PRO A 44 -13.55 -9.03 1.84
N LEU A 45 -14.66 -8.72 1.17
CA LEU A 45 -15.78 -7.99 1.78
C LEU A 45 -16.32 -8.67 3.05
N ALA A 46 -16.24 -9.99 3.13
CA ALA A 46 -16.67 -10.75 4.30
C ALA A 46 -15.90 -10.38 5.58
N GLU A 47 -14.61 -10.04 5.45
CA GLU A 47 -13.78 -9.61 6.58
C GLU A 47 -14.07 -8.14 6.98
N LEU A 48 -14.49 -7.33 6.03
CA LEU A 48 -14.83 -5.93 6.28
C LEU A 48 -16.26 -5.74 6.79
N ALA A 49 -17.16 -6.67 6.50
CA ALA A 49 -18.57 -6.56 6.89
C ALA A 49 -18.80 -6.34 8.41
N PRO A 50 -18.13 -7.06 9.32
CA PRO A 50 -18.26 -6.81 10.76
C PRO A 50 -17.72 -5.43 11.18
N ILE A 51 -16.78 -4.88 10.45
CA ILE A 51 -16.20 -3.55 10.71
C ILE A 51 -17.17 -2.48 10.23
N ILE A 52 -17.67 -2.61 9.03
CA ILE A 52 -18.66 -1.72 8.41
C ILE A 52 -19.93 -1.66 9.29
N ALA A 53 -20.37 -2.79 9.82
CA ALA A 53 -21.56 -2.87 10.69
C ALA A 53 -21.44 -2.06 11.99
N ARG A 54 -20.24 -1.60 12.37
CA ARG A 54 -20.03 -0.78 13.57
C ARG A 54 -20.28 0.70 13.36
N GLY A 55 -20.36 1.16 12.11
CA GLY A 55 -20.62 2.55 11.77
C GLY A 55 -22.05 2.85 11.39
N HIS A 56 -22.44 4.12 11.54
CA HIS A 56 -23.67 4.65 10.95
C HIS A 56 -23.44 5.09 9.50
N GLN A 57 -22.22 5.50 9.18
CA GLN A 57 -21.79 5.91 7.86
C GLN A 57 -20.53 5.16 7.45
N LEU A 58 -20.34 4.98 6.16
CA LEU A 58 -19.18 4.35 5.56
C LEU A 58 -18.55 5.27 4.52
N VAL A 59 -17.25 5.46 4.63
CA VAL A 59 -16.40 6.08 3.61
C VAL A 59 -15.33 5.08 3.22
N VAL A 60 -15.11 4.91 1.91
CA VAL A 60 -14.04 4.07 1.38
C VAL A 60 -13.12 4.95 0.55
N ILE A 61 -11.83 4.90 0.85
CA ILE A 61 -10.79 5.63 0.12
C ILE A 61 -9.91 4.57 -0.54
N ASP A 62 -9.93 4.52 -1.86
CA ASP A 62 -9.17 3.51 -2.58
C ASP A 62 -8.95 3.89 -4.04
N ASP A 63 -8.07 3.18 -4.72
CA ASP A 63 -7.82 3.33 -6.15
C ASP A 63 -8.63 2.31 -6.96
N LEU A 64 -9.74 2.76 -7.52
CA LEU A 64 -10.60 1.92 -8.37
C LEU A 64 -9.91 1.42 -9.65
N THR A 65 -8.84 2.07 -10.09
CA THR A 65 -8.12 1.65 -11.31
C THR A 65 -7.23 0.46 -11.04
N ALA A 66 -6.68 0.37 -9.82
CA ALA A 66 -5.86 -0.74 -9.35
C ALA A 66 -6.68 -1.85 -8.68
N ALA A 67 -7.97 -1.58 -8.38
CA ALA A 67 -8.81 -2.51 -7.63
C ALA A 67 -9.04 -3.84 -8.37
N SER A 68 -8.86 -4.93 -7.65
CA SER A 68 -9.11 -6.29 -8.15
C SER A 68 -10.58 -6.49 -8.53
N GLN A 69 -10.85 -7.43 -9.45
CA GLN A 69 -12.22 -7.70 -9.91
C GLN A 69 -13.12 -8.18 -8.77
N ASP A 70 -12.58 -8.97 -7.87
CA ASP A 70 -13.27 -9.58 -6.73
C ASP A 70 -13.01 -8.85 -5.41
N GLY A 71 -12.32 -7.71 -5.43
CA GLY A 71 -11.96 -6.92 -4.26
C GLY A 71 -13.14 -6.22 -3.61
N ALA A 72 -13.02 -5.96 -2.31
CA ALA A 72 -14.05 -5.27 -1.54
C ALA A 72 -14.33 -3.86 -2.06
N THR A 73 -13.31 -3.15 -2.52
CA THR A 73 -13.43 -1.79 -3.08
C THR A 73 -14.37 -1.76 -4.27
N ARG A 74 -14.24 -2.70 -5.21
CA ARG A 74 -15.11 -2.76 -6.38
C ARG A 74 -16.54 -3.15 -6.01
N ALA A 75 -16.72 -4.07 -5.09
CA ALA A 75 -18.04 -4.46 -4.60
C ALA A 75 -18.75 -3.27 -3.91
N LEU A 76 -18.03 -2.50 -3.09
CA LEU A 76 -18.55 -1.33 -2.40
C LEU A 76 -18.83 -0.17 -3.36
N ALA A 77 -18.01 0.05 -4.38
CA ALA A 77 -18.24 1.06 -5.41
C ALA A 77 -19.51 0.79 -6.24
N GLY A 78 -19.95 -0.48 -6.32
CA GLY A 78 -21.21 -0.83 -6.97
C GLY A 78 -22.48 -0.41 -6.21
N VAL A 79 -22.36 -0.11 -4.91
CA VAL A 79 -23.49 0.21 -4.03
C VAL A 79 -23.39 1.59 -3.37
N LEU A 80 -22.19 2.17 -3.30
CA LEU A 80 -21.95 3.47 -2.70
C LEU A 80 -21.81 4.55 -3.79
N PRO A 81 -22.26 5.80 -3.51
CA PRO A 81 -21.95 6.91 -4.38
C PRO A 81 -20.45 7.13 -4.45
N THR A 82 -19.91 7.24 -5.67
CA THR A 82 -18.47 7.38 -5.90
C THR A 82 -18.13 8.82 -6.24
N LEU A 83 -17.18 9.39 -5.52
CA LEU A 83 -16.56 10.67 -5.81
C LEU A 83 -15.12 10.41 -6.30
N ARG A 84 -14.83 10.83 -7.53
CA ARG A 84 -13.46 10.77 -8.05
C ARG A 84 -12.68 11.98 -7.53
N VAL A 85 -11.59 11.69 -6.86
CA VAL A 85 -10.63 12.70 -6.43
C VAL A 85 -9.44 12.60 -7.39
N GLU A 86 -9.16 13.69 -8.09
CA GLU A 86 -7.98 13.75 -8.93
C GLU A 86 -6.74 13.76 -8.02
N PRO A 87 -5.73 12.92 -8.32
CA PRO A 87 -4.49 12.93 -7.55
C PRO A 87 -3.86 14.31 -7.67
N GLY A 88 -3.55 14.91 -6.53
CA GLY A 88 -2.80 16.16 -6.50
C GLY A 88 -1.44 15.99 -7.17
N PRO A 89 -0.86 17.07 -7.71
CA PRO A 89 0.43 17.00 -8.39
C PRO A 89 1.51 16.54 -7.41
N ARG A 90 1.87 15.27 -7.48
CA ARG A 90 3.03 14.74 -6.77
C ARG A 90 4.27 15.17 -7.51
N ARG A 91 5.18 15.86 -6.81
CA ARG A 91 6.49 16.18 -7.36
C ARG A 91 7.38 14.95 -7.19
N LEU A 92 7.80 14.39 -8.30
CA LEU A 92 8.75 13.28 -8.34
C LEU A 92 10.04 13.75 -9.00
N ASN A 93 11.16 13.18 -8.58
CA ASN A 93 12.39 13.27 -9.32
C ASN A 93 12.14 12.80 -10.77
N ASP A 94 12.73 13.49 -11.76
CA ASP A 94 12.53 13.19 -13.17
C ASP A 94 12.96 11.76 -13.54
N GLN A 95 14.04 11.26 -12.96
CA GLN A 95 14.51 9.89 -13.19
C GLN A 95 13.57 8.85 -12.57
N VAL A 96 13.01 9.12 -11.39
CA VAL A 96 11.99 8.26 -10.78
C VAL A 96 10.72 8.29 -11.64
N ALA A 97 10.30 9.45 -12.11
CA ALA A 97 9.13 9.57 -12.99
C ALA A 97 9.31 8.79 -14.30
N LEU A 98 10.50 8.88 -14.92
CA LEU A 98 10.84 8.13 -16.14
C LEU A 98 10.88 6.62 -15.89
N LEU A 99 11.44 6.18 -14.75
CA LEU A 99 11.45 4.78 -14.37
C LEU A 99 10.02 4.25 -14.22
N LEU A 100 9.17 4.95 -13.46
CA LEU A 100 7.79 4.56 -13.24
C LEU A 100 6.98 4.53 -14.55
N ALA A 101 7.15 5.53 -15.42
CA ALA A 101 6.50 5.56 -16.73
C ALA A 101 6.88 4.36 -17.60
N ARG A 102 8.16 3.93 -17.55
CA ARG A 102 8.64 2.74 -18.28
C ARG A 102 7.94 1.45 -17.85
N TYR A 103 7.48 1.40 -16.58
CA TYR A 103 6.75 0.26 -16.01
C TYR A 103 5.23 0.47 -15.99
N GLY A 104 4.69 1.41 -16.77
CA GLY A 104 3.24 1.60 -16.93
C GLY A 104 2.58 2.55 -15.94
N TYR A 105 3.35 3.24 -15.09
CA TYR A 105 2.82 4.21 -14.14
C TYR A 105 2.82 5.64 -14.72
N GLU A 106 2.15 5.85 -15.83
CA GLU A 106 2.20 7.09 -16.63
C GLU A 106 1.80 8.36 -15.87
N HIS A 107 1.05 8.23 -14.78
CA HIS A 107 0.52 9.37 -14.00
C HIS A 107 1.11 9.45 -12.59
N ALA A 108 2.27 8.83 -12.35
CA ALA A 108 2.85 8.76 -11.01
C ALA A 108 3.19 10.14 -10.39
N GLY A 109 3.39 11.18 -11.20
CA GLY A 109 3.62 12.54 -10.71
C GLY A 109 4.17 13.50 -11.76
N ILE A 110 4.37 14.74 -11.34
CA ILE A 110 5.03 15.76 -12.17
C ILE A 110 6.54 15.62 -12.02
N PRO A 111 7.30 15.35 -13.09
CA PRO A 111 8.75 15.29 -13.00
C PRO A 111 9.31 16.67 -12.64
N VAL A 112 10.19 16.68 -11.63
CA VAL A 112 10.93 17.89 -11.24
C VAL A 112 12.40 17.64 -11.56
N PRO A 113 13.05 18.50 -12.35
CA PRO A 113 14.46 18.35 -12.68
C PRO A 113 15.32 18.19 -11.43
N TRP A 114 16.18 17.20 -11.44
CA TRP A 114 17.09 16.94 -10.33
C TRP A 114 18.44 17.62 -10.60
N THR A 115 18.86 18.45 -9.68
CA THR A 115 20.09 19.25 -9.83
C THR A 115 21.31 18.62 -9.15
N ALA A 116 21.14 17.49 -8.45
CA ALA A 116 22.27 16.81 -7.80
C ALA A 116 23.16 16.07 -8.80
N ALA A 117 24.46 16.09 -8.54
CA ALA A 117 25.47 15.47 -9.39
C ALA A 117 25.34 13.94 -9.49
N ASN A 118 24.70 13.30 -8.53
CA ASN A 118 24.53 11.85 -8.47
C ASN A 118 23.11 11.47 -8.93
N ALA A 119 23.03 10.52 -9.83
CA ALA A 119 21.76 9.95 -10.26
C ALA A 119 21.07 9.27 -9.07
N PRO A 120 19.86 9.72 -8.66
CA PRO A 120 19.16 9.12 -7.52
C PRO A 120 18.57 7.75 -7.83
N VAL A 121 18.55 7.36 -9.09
CA VAL A 121 18.05 6.07 -9.57
C VAL A 121 19.11 5.40 -10.41
N SER A 122 19.46 4.19 -10.03
CA SER A 122 20.28 3.29 -10.84
C SER A 122 19.50 2.00 -11.10
N ALA A 123 19.66 1.44 -12.28
CA ALA A 123 19.11 0.13 -12.63
C ALA A 123 20.28 -0.81 -12.95
N ARG A 124 20.30 -1.94 -12.26
CA ARG A 124 21.27 -3.01 -12.50
C ARG A 124 20.54 -4.19 -13.14
N TRP A 125 20.98 -4.61 -14.28
CA TRP A 125 20.49 -5.83 -14.92
C TRP A 125 21.22 -7.04 -14.35
N VAL A 126 20.47 -8.02 -13.88
CA VAL A 126 21.02 -9.31 -13.40
C VAL A 126 20.52 -10.38 -14.34
N GLU A 127 21.44 -11.07 -15.00
CA GLU A 127 21.09 -12.20 -15.83
C GLU A 127 20.82 -13.42 -14.93
N ALA A 128 19.58 -13.87 -14.92
CA ALA A 128 19.15 -14.98 -14.12
C ALA A 128 18.29 -15.93 -14.93
N THR A 129 18.50 -17.21 -14.77
CA THR A 129 17.69 -18.26 -15.38
C THR A 129 16.96 -19.02 -14.29
N GLY A 130 15.64 -19.06 -14.39
CA GLY A 130 14.77 -19.81 -13.50
C GLY A 130 13.64 -20.46 -14.28
N MET A 131 13.11 -21.54 -13.75
CA MET A 131 11.90 -22.16 -14.26
C MET A 131 10.81 -22.05 -13.18
N PRO A 132 9.56 -21.72 -13.55
CA PRO A 132 8.47 -21.69 -12.59
C PRO A 132 8.26 -23.10 -12.03
N ALA A 133 7.93 -23.17 -10.75
CA ALA A 133 7.51 -24.43 -10.14
C ALA A 133 6.25 -24.98 -10.83
N PRO A 134 6.02 -26.29 -10.86
CA PRO A 134 4.82 -26.88 -11.47
C PRO A 134 3.54 -26.25 -10.90
N GLY A 135 2.75 -25.60 -11.75
CA GLY A 135 1.51 -24.89 -11.38
C GLY A 135 1.70 -23.43 -10.93
N ALA A 136 2.93 -22.91 -10.88
CA ALA A 136 3.17 -21.50 -10.61
C ALA A 136 3.15 -20.68 -11.90
N HIS A 137 2.61 -19.46 -11.83
CA HIS A 137 2.58 -18.50 -12.95
C HIS A 137 3.75 -17.50 -12.94
N ALA A 138 4.58 -17.54 -11.89
CA ALA A 138 5.75 -16.71 -11.73
C ALA A 138 6.96 -17.54 -11.29
N ILE A 139 8.15 -17.04 -11.59
CA ILE A 139 9.41 -17.61 -11.14
C ILE A 139 9.72 -16.99 -9.77
N GLU A 140 10.08 -17.79 -8.79
CA GLU A 140 10.64 -17.29 -7.54
C GLU A 140 12.00 -16.63 -7.78
N SER A 141 12.39 -15.72 -6.89
CA SER A 141 13.69 -15.05 -6.96
C SER A 141 14.82 -16.08 -7.03
N THR A 142 15.66 -15.94 -8.04
CA THR A 142 16.78 -16.85 -8.24
C THR A 142 17.91 -16.55 -7.25
N GLY A 143 18.78 -17.54 -6.96
CA GLY A 143 19.95 -17.33 -6.11
C GLY A 143 20.86 -16.20 -6.60
N THR A 144 20.95 -16.01 -7.91
CA THR A 144 21.74 -14.93 -8.54
C THR A 144 21.15 -13.55 -8.23
N GLU A 145 19.82 -13.39 -8.30
CA GLU A 145 19.14 -12.15 -7.94
C GLU A 145 19.32 -11.85 -6.45
N VAL A 146 19.13 -12.86 -5.58
CA VAL A 146 19.30 -12.70 -4.14
C VAL A 146 20.73 -12.27 -3.81
N HIS A 147 21.74 -12.88 -4.41
CA HIS A 147 23.15 -12.48 -4.19
C HIS A 147 23.40 -11.04 -4.67
N ALA A 148 22.85 -10.64 -5.83
CA ALA A 148 23.02 -9.29 -6.31
C ALA A 148 22.38 -8.23 -5.37
N VAL A 149 21.26 -8.56 -4.71
CA VAL A 149 20.65 -7.70 -3.68
C VAL A 149 21.52 -7.65 -2.42
N ILE A 150 22.02 -8.80 -1.97
CA ILE A 150 22.93 -8.86 -0.80
C ILE A 150 24.18 -8.02 -1.04
N ASP A 151 24.81 -8.15 -2.21
CA ASP A 151 25.98 -7.37 -2.57
C ASP A 151 25.69 -5.86 -2.54
N ALA A 152 24.56 -5.44 -3.10
CA ALA A 152 24.14 -4.03 -3.07
C ALA A 152 23.86 -3.51 -1.65
N VAL A 153 23.32 -4.35 -0.76
CA VAL A 153 23.13 -4.01 0.66
C VAL A 153 24.46 -3.85 1.37
N ILE A 154 25.42 -4.75 1.14
CA ILE A 154 26.75 -4.69 1.73
C ILE A 154 27.48 -3.44 1.22
N GLU A 155 27.47 -3.19 -0.09
CA GLU A 155 28.07 -2.01 -0.72
C GLU A 155 27.51 -0.73 -0.08
N HIS A 156 26.18 -0.61 0.05
CA HIS A 156 25.55 0.53 0.68
C HIS A 156 25.99 0.70 2.15
N ALA A 157 26.03 -0.39 2.91
CA ALA A 157 26.43 -0.35 4.32
C ALA A 157 27.89 0.07 4.51
N VAL A 158 28.76 -0.25 3.56
CA VAL A 158 30.17 0.13 3.58
C VAL A 158 30.38 1.57 3.11
N GLU A 159 29.72 1.97 2.01
CA GLU A 159 29.93 3.26 1.37
C GLU A 159 29.14 4.41 2.00
N SER A 160 28.00 4.10 2.60
CA SER A 160 27.08 5.11 3.15
C SER A 160 26.44 4.62 4.45
N PRO A 161 27.21 4.30 5.49
CA PRO A 161 26.73 3.70 6.74
C PRO A 161 25.76 4.63 7.51
N GLU A 162 25.80 5.92 7.25
CA GLU A 162 24.92 6.91 7.88
C GLU A 162 23.55 7.03 7.20
N ARG A 163 23.35 6.39 6.05
CA ARG A 163 22.09 6.45 5.30
C ARG A 163 21.23 5.22 5.57
N SER A 164 19.95 5.45 5.74
CA SER A 164 18.98 4.36 5.85
C SER A 164 18.80 3.65 4.50
N LEU A 165 18.62 2.33 4.55
CA LEU A 165 18.32 1.49 3.41
C LEU A 165 17.02 0.74 3.67
N ALA A 166 16.19 0.60 2.63
CA ALA A 166 15.05 -0.30 2.62
C ALA A 166 15.15 -1.21 1.40
N VAL A 167 14.92 -2.50 1.62
CA VAL A 167 14.78 -3.49 0.55
C VAL A 167 13.31 -3.88 0.47
N VAL A 168 12.75 -3.81 -0.72
CA VAL A 168 11.36 -4.19 -1.01
C VAL A 168 11.39 -5.34 -2.00
N ALA A 169 10.75 -6.45 -1.65
CA ALA A 169 10.66 -7.66 -2.47
C ALA A 169 9.20 -8.03 -2.75
#